data_b268faa7bb95306d378d544e3838679e
#
_entry.id   b268faa7bb95306d378d544e3838679e
#
_cell.length_a   1.000
_cell.length_b   1.000
_cell.length_c   1.000
_cell.angle_alpha   90.00
_cell.angle_beta   90.00
_cell.angle_gamma   90.00
#
_symmetry.space_group_name_H-M   'P 1'
#
loop_
_entity.id
_entity.type
_entity.pdbx_description
1 polymer ?
#
loop_
_entity_poly.entity_id
_entity_poly.type
_entity_poly.pdbx_seq_one_letter_code
_entity_poly.pdbx_strand_id
1 'polypeptide(L)'
;MYESNDIMVSHPSHYISETGLEAIDVIEAFTFDLKGIEATDTGNILRYMCRWKNKNGLQDLEKAKWYLDHLIDHVKELKESNSDEYIHPAADI
;
A
#
# COMPACT_ATOMS: atom_id res chain seq x y z
N MET A 1 11.35 -22.15 -7.38
CA MET A 1 11.26 -21.34 -7.34
C MET A 1 12.20 -20.66 -7.26
N TYR A 2 12.32 -19.87 -7.30
CA TYR A 2 13.29 -19.22 -7.21
C TYR A 2 13.72 -19.37 -5.98
N GLU A 3 14.63 -19.60 -5.68
CA GLU A 3 14.89 -19.80 -4.64
C GLU A 3 15.91 -19.35 -4.02
N SER A 4 16.99 -19.64 -3.96
CA SER A 4 17.86 -19.19 -3.12
C SER A 4 18.19 -17.81 -3.36
N ASN A 5 18.48 -17.35 -4.47
CA ASN A 5 18.78 -16.04 -4.68
C ASN A 5 17.64 -15.23 -4.55
N ASP A 6 16.52 -15.76 -4.88
CA ASP A 6 15.35 -15.03 -4.86
C ASP A 6 14.90 -14.77 -3.49
N ILE A 7 15.25 -15.61 -2.58
CA ILE A 7 14.90 -15.40 -1.23
C ILE A 7 15.49 -14.15 -0.71
N MET A 8 16.73 -13.89 -1.07
CA MET A 8 17.36 -12.71 -0.57
C MET A 8 16.75 -11.47 -1.13
N VAL A 9 16.24 -11.53 -2.32
CA VAL A 9 15.62 -10.38 -2.90
C VAL A 9 14.21 -10.23 -2.42
N SER A 10 13.53 -11.34 -2.24
CA SER A 10 12.13 -11.31 -1.90
C SER A 10 11.87 -10.95 -0.46
N HIS A 11 12.84 -11.14 0.41
CA HIS A 11 12.60 -10.92 1.82
C HIS A 11 13.67 -10.01 2.42
N PRO A 12 13.72 -8.75 2.01
CA PRO A 12 14.69 -7.83 2.58
C PRO A 12 14.35 -7.62 4.04
N SER A 13 15.35 -7.64 4.86
CA SER A 13 15.14 -7.62 6.31
C SER A 13 14.34 -6.42 6.78
N HIS A 14 14.48 -5.29 6.14
CA HIS A 14 13.78 -4.12 6.64
C HIS A 14 12.29 -4.15 6.35
N TYR A 15 11.81 -5.19 5.66
CA TYR A 15 10.39 -5.33 5.41
C TYR A 15 9.76 -6.38 6.32
N ILE A 16 10.52 -6.97 7.22
CA ILE A 16 10.00 -8.01 8.08
C ILE A 16 9.85 -7.48 9.48
N SER A 17 8.66 -7.63 10.04
CA SER A 17 8.41 -7.16 11.40
C SER A 17 9.03 -8.11 12.42
N GLU A 18 9.01 -7.70 13.68
CA GLU A 18 9.55 -8.53 14.73
C GLU A 18 8.77 -9.81 14.91
N THR A 19 7.54 -9.84 14.47
CA THR A 19 6.73 -11.04 14.60
C THR A 19 6.89 -11.94 13.38
N GLY A 20 7.73 -11.55 12.43
CA GLY A 20 7.93 -12.36 11.25
C GLY A 20 6.99 -12.04 10.10
N LEU A 21 6.09 -11.10 10.29
CA LEU A 21 5.17 -10.73 9.23
C LEU A 21 5.88 -9.82 8.24
N GLU A 22 5.77 -10.13 6.97
CA GLU A 22 6.43 -9.35 5.95
C GLU A 22 5.49 -8.33 5.35
N ALA A 23 6.04 -7.22 4.92
CA ALA A 23 5.22 -6.18 4.31
C ALA A 23 4.46 -6.71 3.09
N ILE A 24 5.07 -7.60 2.33
CA ILE A 24 4.41 -8.12 1.14
C ILE A 24 3.14 -8.90 1.51
N ASP A 25 3.14 -9.54 2.66
CA ASP A 25 1.95 -10.27 3.10
C ASP A 25 0.81 -9.30 3.40
N VAL A 26 1.14 -8.18 4.01
CA VAL A 26 0.15 -7.17 4.32
C VAL A 26 -0.39 -6.56 3.02
N ILE A 27 0.50 -6.26 2.09
CA ILE A 27 0.11 -5.67 0.83
C ILE A 27 -0.83 -6.62 0.09
N GLU A 28 -0.45 -7.88 0.03
CA GLU A 28 -1.25 -8.85 -0.68
C GLU A 28 -2.63 -9.00 -0.04
N ALA A 29 -2.66 -9.06 1.27
CA ALA A 29 -3.91 -9.25 1.99
C ALA A 29 -4.89 -8.10 1.77
N PHE A 30 -4.38 -6.90 1.59
CA PHE A 30 -5.26 -5.74 1.48
C PHE A 30 -5.40 -5.18 0.07
N THR A 31 -4.81 -5.81 -0.92
CA THR A 31 -4.97 -5.35 -2.29
C THR A 31 -5.54 -6.41 -3.21
N PHE A 32 -5.76 -7.63 -2.73
CA PHE A 32 -6.12 -8.71 -3.64
C PHE A 32 -7.45 -8.45 -4.35
N ASP A 33 -8.33 -7.67 -3.75
CA ASP A 33 -9.61 -7.37 -4.36
C ASP A 33 -9.65 -5.98 -4.99
N LEU A 34 -8.50 -5.33 -5.13
CA LEU A 34 -8.41 -4.03 -5.75
C LEU A 34 -7.81 -4.17 -7.15
N LYS A 35 -8.00 -3.18 -7.98
CA LYS A 35 -7.50 -3.22 -9.34
C LYS A 35 -6.88 -1.90 -9.72
N GLY A 36 -5.95 -1.96 -10.65
CA GLY A 36 -5.40 -0.75 -11.26
C GLY A 36 -4.80 0.21 -10.25
N ILE A 37 -5.18 1.46 -10.36
CA ILE A 37 -4.64 2.51 -9.50
C ILE A 37 -4.96 2.26 -8.04
N GLU A 38 -6.13 1.73 -7.74
CA GLU A 38 -6.47 1.45 -6.36
C GLU A 38 -5.49 0.45 -5.75
N ALA A 39 -5.18 -0.60 -6.48
CA ALA A 39 -4.24 -1.60 -5.99
C ALA A 39 -2.83 -1.04 -5.90
N THR A 40 -2.41 -0.31 -6.91
CA THR A 40 -1.07 0.23 -6.96
C THR A 40 -0.83 1.23 -5.84
N ASP A 41 -1.72 2.18 -5.68
CA ASP A 41 -1.53 3.21 -4.68
C ASP A 41 -1.63 2.63 -3.28
N THR A 42 -2.61 1.76 -3.04
CA THR A 42 -2.75 1.14 -1.73
C THR A 42 -1.51 0.33 -1.40
N GLY A 43 -1.00 -0.43 -2.35
CA GLY A 43 0.19 -1.22 -2.11
C GLY A 43 1.39 -0.37 -1.79
N ASN A 44 1.58 0.73 -2.51
CA ASN A 44 2.71 1.61 -2.25
C ASN A 44 2.58 2.29 -0.90
N ILE A 45 1.39 2.74 -0.54
CA ILE A 45 1.19 3.35 0.77
C ILE A 45 1.53 2.36 1.87
N LEU A 46 1.05 1.15 1.75
CA LEU A 46 1.32 0.14 2.77
C LEU A 46 2.80 -0.16 2.87
N ARG A 47 3.48 -0.24 1.74
CA ARG A 47 4.90 -0.54 1.73
C ARG A 47 5.69 0.54 2.47
N TYR A 48 5.40 1.80 2.20
CA TYR A 48 6.12 2.87 2.87
C TYR A 48 5.77 2.93 4.35
N MET A 49 4.52 2.67 4.69
CA MET A 49 4.12 2.70 6.08
C MET A 49 4.72 1.55 6.89
N CYS A 50 5.01 0.45 6.26
CA CYS A 50 5.63 -0.66 6.96
C CYS A 50 7.10 -0.44 7.24
N ARG A 51 7.76 0.45 6.51
CA ARG A 51 9.20 0.53 6.61
C ARG A 51 9.77 1.89 7.00
N TRP A 52 8.95 2.93 7.01
CA TRP A 52 9.47 4.28 7.09
C TRP A 52 10.44 4.51 8.26
N LYS A 53 10.14 3.93 9.39
CA LYS A 53 10.95 4.19 10.57
C LYS A 53 12.37 3.67 10.42
N ASN A 54 12.51 2.54 9.80
CA ASN A 54 13.80 1.87 9.71
C ASN A 54 14.48 2.04 8.38
N LYS A 55 13.94 2.86 7.50
CA LYS A 55 14.57 3.03 6.22
C LYS A 55 14.80 4.49 5.87
N ASN A 56 13.86 5.17 5.30
CA ASN A 56 14.08 6.53 4.83
C ASN A 56 13.37 7.60 5.63
N GLY A 57 12.70 7.21 6.70
CA GLY A 57 12.09 8.17 7.61
C GLY A 57 11.09 9.08 6.92
N LEU A 58 11.29 10.37 7.08
CA LEU A 58 10.37 11.37 6.55
C LEU A 58 10.15 11.20 5.06
N GLN A 59 11.18 10.85 4.33
CA GLN A 59 11.04 10.68 2.89
C GLN A 59 10.02 9.61 2.55
N ASP A 60 10.03 8.49 3.27
CA ASP A 60 9.05 7.44 3.04
C ASP A 60 7.64 7.90 3.40
N LEU A 61 7.51 8.70 4.45
CA LEU A 61 6.19 9.22 4.81
C LEU A 61 5.67 10.17 3.75
N GLU A 62 6.56 10.96 3.17
CA GLU A 62 6.15 11.87 2.11
C GLU A 62 5.77 11.12 0.85
N LYS A 63 6.42 10.01 0.58
CA LYS A 63 6.06 9.18 -0.55
C LYS A 63 4.69 8.54 -0.31
N ALA A 64 4.45 8.07 0.91
CA ALA A 64 3.14 7.52 1.23
C ALA A 64 2.06 8.57 1.03
N LYS A 65 2.35 9.81 1.43
CA LYS A 65 1.39 10.88 1.28
C LYS A 65 1.10 11.14 -0.19
N TRP A 66 2.13 11.11 -1.03
CA TRP A 66 1.94 11.35 -2.45
C TRP A 66 0.97 10.32 -3.04
N TYR A 67 1.18 9.05 -2.70
CA TYR A 67 0.31 8.00 -3.24
C TYR A 67 -1.11 8.11 -2.65
N LEU A 68 -1.19 8.53 -1.40
CA LEU A 68 -2.51 8.70 -0.80
C LEU A 68 -3.27 9.85 -1.47
N ASP A 69 -2.60 10.96 -1.73
CA ASP A 69 -3.23 12.09 -2.41
C ASP A 69 -3.66 11.67 -3.82
N HIS A 70 -2.82 10.89 -4.48
CA HIS A 70 -3.12 10.40 -5.81
C HIS A 70 -4.37 9.51 -5.79
N LEU A 71 -4.45 8.64 -4.80
CA LEU A 71 -5.59 7.75 -4.66
C LEU A 71 -6.86 8.54 -4.35
N ILE A 72 -6.74 9.53 -3.48
CA ILE A 72 -7.89 10.35 -3.13
C ILE A 72 -8.45 11.04 -4.38
N ASP A 73 -7.55 11.58 -5.19
CA ASP A 73 -7.99 12.25 -6.40
C ASP A 73 -8.68 11.28 -7.36
N HIS A 74 -8.14 10.08 -7.46
CA HIS A 74 -8.72 9.07 -8.33
C HIS A 74 -10.13 8.70 -7.86
N VAL A 75 -10.30 8.50 -6.57
CA VAL A 75 -11.60 8.13 -6.02
C VAL A 75 -12.59 9.27 -6.18
N LYS A 76 -12.12 10.51 -6.03
CA LYS A 76 -13.01 11.65 -6.23
C LYS A 76 -13.49 11.72 -7.66
N GLU A 77 -12.62 11.42 -8.61
CA GLU A 77 -13.02 11.43 -10.01
C GLU A 77 -14.05 10.36 -10.31
N LEU A 78 -13.87 9.19 -9.71
CA LEU A 78 -14.83 8.13 -9.91
C LEU A 78 -16.16 8.48 -9.29
N LYS A 79 -16.13 9.12 -8.14
CA LYS A 79 -17.35 9.48 -7.46
C LYS A 79 -18.11 10.54 -8.25
N GLU A 80 -17.41 11.45 -8.88
CA GLU A 80 -18.06 12.46 -9.68
C GLU A 80 -18.69 11.86 -10.93
N SER A 81 -18.06 10.83 -11.49
CA SER A 81 -18.58 10.22 -12.69
C SER A 81 -19.71 9.28 -12.38
N ASN A 82 -19.64 8.63 -11.23
CA ASN A 82 -20.56 7.60 -10.90
C ASN A 82 -20.83 7.65 -9.48
N SER A 83 -21.43 8.71 -8.99
CA SER A 83 -21.49 9.00 -7.56
C SER A 83 -22.12 7.90 -6.75
N ASP A 84 -22.97 7.14 -7.32
CA ASP A 84 -23.60 6.12 -6.51
C ASP A 84 -22.75 4.93 -6.22
N GLU A 85 -21.66 4.82 -6.92
CA GLU A 85 -20.87 3.68 -6.72
C GLU A 85 -19.94 3.73 -5.59
N TYR A 86 -19.64 4.88 -5.10
CA TYR A 86 -18.72 4.96 -4.04
C TYR A 86 -19.35 5.45 -2.84
N ILE A 87 -20.02 4.60 -2.18
CA ILE A 87 -20.54 4.95 -0.96
C ILE A 87 -19.70 4.59 0.00
N HIS A 88 -19.41 5.25 0.92
CA HIS A 88 -18.55 4.86 1.73
C HIS A 88 -18.76 4.96 2.98
N PRO A 89 -18.56 4.09 3.61
CA PRO A 89 -18.76 3.93 4.92
C PRO A 89 -17.73 4.54 5.70
N ALA A 90 -16.77 5.00 5.13
CA ALA A 90 -15.75 5.62 5.90
C ALA A 90 -16.30 6.66 6.76
N ALA A 91 -17.35 7.20 6.34
CA ALA A 91 -17.95 8.23 7.14
C ALA A 91 -18.38 7.72 8.47
N ASP A 92 -18.52 6.46 8.58
CA ASP A 92 -18.97 5.91 9.82
C ASP A 92 -17.90 5.73 10.81
N ILE A 93 -16.71 5.95 10.47
CA ILE A 93 -15.66 5.83 11.40
C ILE A 93 -15.60 7.03 12.26
#